data_684ea4cb049abfb803fac0fc72630a4c
#
_entry.id   684ea4cb049abfb803fac0fc72630a4c
#
_cell.length_a   1.000
_cell.length_b   1.000
_cell.length_c   1.000
_cell.angle_alpha   90.00
_cell.angle_beta   90.00
_cell.angle_gamma   90.00
#
_symmetry.space_group_name_H-M   'P 1'
#
loop_
_entity.id
_entity.type
_entity.pdbx_description
1 polymer ?
#
loop_
_entity_poly.entity_id
_entity_poly.type
_entity_poly.pdbx_seq_one_letter_code
_entity_poly.pdbx_strand_id
1 'polypeptide(L)'
;MDKTFQKFLRSGIDLSPVGVERREDNTPYFCTPKGASIFGWAGVDGIHFCFIRGFGGMVFAVSPMNSAPDFVHPLSKDFADFLRLLLACGDVAALEQAWMWDEAQFEAFLRNNPPTQAQQVRLSEVAARLNLTPMEHPWAYLKELQASFDYGKIKYTEDYYDVDMNPAAEPTAPEWKVYFEGNFWGHSGRDRAGTEIKLNKQFDWAGHHWVIPAVYSCSKGLVVDFCMR
;
A
#
# COMPACT_ATOMS: atom_id res chain seq x y z
N MET A 1 -2.76 4.91 -24.99
CA MET A 1 -2.03 5.56 -23.90
C MET A 1 -2.56 6.97 -23.73
N ASP A 2 -2.83 7.41 -22.52
CA ASP A 2 -3.42 8.72 -22.20
C ASP A 2 -2.53 9.89 -22.67
N LYS A 3 -3.14 10.93 -23.27
CA LYS A 3 -2.39 12.06 -23.85
C LYS A 3 -1.69 12.91 -22.78
N THR A 4 -2.34 13.06 -21.62
CA THR A 4 -1.78 13.80 -20.49
C THR A 4 -0.61 13.05 -19.87
N PHE A 5 -0.70 11.73 -19.79
CA PHE A 5 0.40 10.91 -19.33
C PHE A 5 1.62 11.02 -20.26
N GLN A 6 1.41 11.01 -21.57
CA GLN A 6 2.50 11.25 -22.55
C GLN A 6 3.15 12.64 -22.37
N LYS A 7 2.34 13.67 -22.17
CA LYS A 7 2.84 15.03 -21.91
C LYS A 7 3.63 15.08 -20.58
N PHE A 8 3.11 14.41 -19.54
CA PHE A 8 3.79 14.28 -18.25
C PHE A 8 5.15 13.59 -18.39
N LEU A 9 5.22 12.46 -19.10
CA LEU A 9 6.49 11.75 -19.32
C LEU A 9 7.54 12.64 -20.01
N ARG A 10 7.13 13.43 -21.01
CA ARG A 10 8.02 14.36 -21.73
C ARG A 10 8.41 15.57 -20.90
N SER A 11 7.64 15.94 -19.90
CA SER A 11 7.95 17.08 -19.01
C SER A 11 9.13 16.80 -18.09
N GLY A 12 9.47 15.53 -17.83
CA GLY A 12 10.51 15.16 -16.89
C GLY A 12 10.19 15.50 -15.42
N ILE A 13 8.93 15.82 -15.11
CA ILE A 13 8.52 16.09 -13.73
C ILE A 13 8.66 14.82 -12.89
N ASP A 14 9.32 14.95 -11.74
CA ASP A 14 9.42 13.92 -10.73
C ASP A 14 8.30 14.08 -9.69
N LEU A 15 7.49 13.06 -9.46
CA LEU A 15 6.40 13.07 -8.48
C LEU A 15 6.78 12.41 -7.14
N SER A 16 8.03 12.01 -6.95
CA SER A 16 8.47 11.38 -5.69
C SER A 16 8.21 12.26 -4.44
N PRO A 17 8.32 13.60 -4.50
CA PRO A 17 7.97 14.43 -3.34
C PRO A 17 6.51 14.35 -2.90
N VAL A 18 5.60 13.96 -3.80
CA VAL A 18 4.17 13.79 -3.53
C VAL A 18 3.75 12.32 -3.46
N GLY A 19 4.71 11.45 -3.16
CA GLY A 19 4.47 10.04 -2.88
C GLY A 19 4.30 9.14 -4.12
N VAL A 20 4.76 9.55 -5.31
CA VAL A 20 4.73 8.72 -6.52
C VAL A 20 6.14 8.55 -7.08
N GLU A 21 6.81 7.50 -6.62
CA GLU A 21 8.18 7.20 -7.00
C GLU A 21 8.25 6.35 -8.27
N ARG A 22 9.23 6.62 -9.12
CA ARG A 22 9.57 5.72 -10.23
C ARG A 22 10.60 4.71 -9.77
N ARG A 23 10.43 3.46 -10.20
CA ARG A 23 11.40 2.38 -9.99
C ARG A 23 11.83 1.80 -11.33
N GLU A 24 13.06 1.30 -11.38
CA GLU A 24 13.57 0.55 -12.55
C GLU A 24 12.89 -0.82 -12.63
N ASP A 25 12.72 -1.47 -11.49
CA ASP A 25 11.98 -2.73 -11.35
C ASP A 25 10.50 -2.45 -11.04
N ASN A 26 9.64 -2.89 -11.94
CA ASN A 26 8.18 -2.84 -11.84
C ASN A 26 7.59 -4.26 -11.71
N THR A 27 8.27 -5.16 -10.97
CA THR A 27 7.77 -6.51 -10.71
C THR A 27 6.40 -6.45 -10.03
N PRO A 28 5.36 -7.04 -10.63
CA PRO A 28 4.03 -7.03 -10.06
C PRO A 28 3.95 -7.89 -8.79
N TYR A 29 3.05 -7.52 -7.87
CA TYR A 29 2.66 -8.34 -6.75
C TYR A 29 1.54 -9.31 -7.14
N PHE A 30 1.30 -10.33 -6.31
CA PHE A 30 0.22 -11.31 -6.51
C PHE A 30 -1.15 -10.65 -6.77
N CYS A 31 -1.45 -9.52 -6.13
CA CYS A 31 -2.69 -8.79 -6.27
C CYS A 31 -2.69 -7.75 -7.41
N THR A 32 -1.58 -7.61 -8.14
CA THR A 32 -1.52 -6.70 -9.28
C THR A 32 -2.40 -7.24 -10.42
N PRO A 33 -3.35 -6.45 -10.94
CA PRO A 33 -4.24 -6.91 -11.99
C PRO A 33 -3.53 -7.35 -13.27
N LYS A 34 -4.08 -8.36 -13.94
CA LYS A 34 -3.58 -8.82 -15.22
C LYS A 34 -3.65 -7.71 -16.27
N GLY A 35 -2.53 -7.42 -16.90
CA GLY A 35 -2.41 -6.35 -17.90
C GLY A 35 -2.26 -4.95 -17.29
N ALA A 36 -1.90 -4.87 -16.01
CA ALA A 36 -1.48 -3.63 -15.38
C ALA A 36 -0.18 -3.11 -15.99
N SER A 37 -0.10 -1.78 -16.12
CA SER A 37 1.11 -1.05 -16.49
C SER A 37 1.45 -0.11 -15.34
N ILE A 38 2.37 -0.53 -14.48
CA ILE A 38 2.79 0.22 -13.30
C ILE A 38 3.59 1.44 -13.75
N PHE A 39 3.27 2.61 -13.22
CA PHE A 39 3.98 3.86 -13.53
C PHE A 39 4.56 4.56 -12.29
N GLY A 40 4.19 4.13 -11.10
CA GLY A 40 4.68 4.72 -9.86
C GLY A 40 4.42 3.85 -8.63
N TRP A 41 5.16 4.12 -7.56
CA TRP A 41 5.13 3.42 -6.29
C TRP A 41 4.99 4.42 -5.14
N ALA A 42 4.30 4.04 -4.08
CA ALA A 42 4.19 4.90 -2.90
C ALA A 42 5.44 4.89 -1.98
N GLY A 43 6.48 4.14 -2.36
CA GLY A 43 7.73 4.04 -1.60
C GLY A 43 7.71 3.02 -0.46
N VAL A 44 6.53 2.63 0.02
CA VAL A 44 6.34 1.69 1.14
C VAL A 44 5.38 0.56 0.77
N ASP A 45 5.48 -0.56 1.47
CA ASP A 45 4.49 -1.66 1.52
C ASP A 45 4.07 -2.24 0.15
N GLY A 46 4.84 -2.01 -0.89
CA GLY A 46 4.54 -2.48 -2.23
C GLY A 46 3.34 -1.80 -2.90
N ILE A 47 2.82 -0.73 -2.31
CA ILE A 47 1.72 0.06 -2.88
C ILE A 47 2.17 0.70 -4.18
N HIS A 48 1.39 0.52 -5.24
CA HIS A 48 1.75 1.01 -6.57
C HIS A 48 0.55 1.51 -7.35
N PHE A 49 0.85 2.33 -8.36
CA PHE A 49 -0.13 2.99 -9.21
C PHE A 49 0.02 2.50 -10.65
N CYS A 50 -1.09 2.15 -11.27
CA CYS A 50 -1.07 1.55 -12.60
C CYS A 50 -2.26 1.97 -13.47
N PHE A 51 -2.09 1.77 -14.78
CA PHE A 51 -3.18 1.64 -15.74
C PHE A 51 -3.47 0.16 -15.93
N ILE A 52 -4.74 -0.20 -16.12
CA ILE A 52 -5.13 -1.59 -16.40
C ILE A 52 -5.70 -1.67 -17.81
N ARG A 53 -5.21 -2.63 -18.61
CA ARG A 53 -5.71 -2.84 -19.98
C ARG A 53 -7.21 -3.11 -19.97
N GLY A 54 -7.96 -2.37 -20.80
CA GLY A 54 -9.42 -2.48 -20.88
C GLY A 54 -10.17 -1.38 -20.13
N PHE A 55 -9.49 -0.60 -19.29
CA PHE A 55 -10.10 0.49 -18.53
C PHE A 55 -9.69 1.89 -19.01
N GLY A 56 -9.21 1.99 -20.27
CA GLY A 56 -8.85 3.27 -20.86
C GLY A 56 -7.66 3.94 -20.17
N GLY A 57 -7.86 5.20 -19.75
CA GLY A 57 -6.84 5.99 -19.04
C GLY A 57 -7.00 6.00 -17.52
N MET A 58 -7.89 5.18 -16.97
CA MET A 58 -8.14 5.13 -15.52
C MET A 58 -6.87 4.77 -14.76
N VAL A 59 -6.66 5.47 -13.65
CA VAL A 59 -5.56 5.20 -12.71
C VAL A 59 -6.10 4.40 -11.53
N PHE A 60 -5.35 3.39 -11.13
CA PHE A 60 -5.67 2.53 -9.99
C PHE A 60 -4.53 2.56 -8.96
N ALA A 61 -4.90 2.49 -7.69
CA ALA A 61 -4.00 2.10 -6.61
C ALA A 61 -4.13 0.59 -6.39
N VAL A 62 -2.98 -0.05 -6.15
CA VAL A 62 -2.90 -1.46 -5.76
C VAL A 62 -2.11 -1.52 -4.46
N SER A 63 -2.73 -2.07 -3.41
CA SER A 63 -2.11 -2.22 -2.09
C SER A 63 -2.05 -3.69 -1.68
N PRO A 64 -0.85 -4.32 -1.70
CA PRO A 64 -0.68 -5.70 -1.25
C PRO A 64 -0.95 -5.89 0.25
N MET A 65 -0.96 -4.80 1.02
CA MET A 65 -1.19 -4.83 2.48
C MET A 65 -2.65 -4.91 2.86
N ASN A 66 -3.56 -4.64 1.90
CA ASN A 66 -4.99 -4.79 2.14
C ASN A 66 -5.39 -6.27 2.16
N SER A 67 -6.60 -6.54 2.61
CA SER A 67 -7.21 -7.87 2.52
C SER A 67 -8.13 -7.97 1.31
N ALA A 68 -8.37 -9.18 0.82
CA ALA A 68 -9.35 -9.38 -0.23
C ALA A 68 -10.77 -8.96 0.21
N PRO A 69 -11.54 -8.32 -0.67
CA PRO A 69 -11.25 -8.02 -2.07
C PRO A 69 -10.57 -6.64 -2.31
N ASP A 70 -10.15 -5.92 -1.27
CA ASP A 70 -9.82 -4.50 -1.28
C ASP A 70 -8.37 -4.19 -1.70
N PHE A 71 -7.77 -5.02 -2.54
CA PHE A 71 -6.41 -4.78 -3.04
C PHE A 71 -6.31 -3.68 -4.09
N VAL A 72 -7.38 -3.42 -4.84
CA VAL A 72 -7.35 -2.54 -6.02
C VAL A 72 -8.51 -1.55 -5.98
N HIS A 73 -8.19 -0.26 -6.05
CA HIS A 73 -9.19 0.80 -6.08
C HIS A 73 -8.94 1.77 -7.23
N PRO A 74 -9.99 2.16 -8.00
CA PRO A 74 -9.85 3.22 -8.98
C PRO A 74 -9.67 4.56 -8.27
N LEU A 75 -8.70 5.35 -8.74
CA LEU A 75 -8.41 6.70 -8.24
C LEU A 75 -8.93 7.79 -9.17
N SER A 76 -8.85 7.59 -10.49
CA SER A 76 -9.29 8.61 -11.42
C SER A 76 -9.73 8.01 -12.77
N LYS A 77 -10.57 8.76 -13.50
CA LYS A 77 -11.04 8.39 -14.84
C LYS A 77 -9.95 8.48 -15.90
N ASP A 78 -8.96 9.33 -15.66
CA ASP A 78 -7.78 9.49 -16.52
C ASP A 78 -6.60 10.08 -15.73
N PHE A 79 -5.44 10.21 -16.37
CA PHE A 79 -4.24 10.72 -15.73
C PHE A 79 -4.29 12.22 -15.41
N ALA A 80 -5.09 13.01 -16.15
CA ALA A 80 -5.27 14.43 -15.83
C ALA A 80 -6.02 14.59 -14.51
N ASP A 81 -7.09 13.84 -14.31
CA ASP A 81 -7.84 13.85 -13.05
C ASP A 81 -7.02 13.31 -11.88
N PHE A 82 -6.15 12.31 -12.10
CA PHE A 82 -5.20 11.86 -11.08
C PHE A 82 -4.28 13.00 -10.62
N LEU A 83 -3.71 13.75 -11.55
CA LEU A 83 -2.88 14.91 -11.21
C LEU A 83 -3.67 16.03 -10.52
N ARG A 84 -4.90 16.28 -10.94
CA ARG A 84 -5.80 17.27 -10.31
C ARG A 84 -6.16 16.88 -8.88
N LEU A 85 -6.31 15.59 -8.61
CA LEU A 85 -6.49 15.05 -7.26
C LEU A 85 -5.22 15.26 -6.41
N LEU A 86 -4.02 14.98 -6.96
CA LEU A 86 -2.76 15.27 -6.27
C LEU A 86 -2.62 16.77 -5.95
N LEU A 87 -3.00 17.66 -6.90
CA LEU A 87 -3.00 19.11 -6.67
C LEU A 87 -3.94 19.52 -5.52
N ALA A 88 -5.08 18.84 -5.36
CA ALA A 88 -6.04 19.14 -4.31
C ALA A 88 -5.63 18.57 -2.94
N CYS A 89 -5.06 17.36 -2.94
CA CYS A 89 -4.77 16.62 -1.71
C CYS A 89 -3.35 16.80 -1.18
N GLY A 90 -2.44 17.28 -2.01
CA GLY A 90 -1.04 17.53 -1.62
C GLY A 90 -0.12 16.31 -1.67
N ASP A 91 -0.67 15.10 -1.50
CA ASP A 91 0.07 13.84 -1.47
C ASP A 91 -0.81 12.68 -1.97
N VAL A 92 -0.19 11.61 -2.44
CA VAL A 92 -0.91 10.42 -2.93
C VAL A 92 -1.50 9.58 -1.80
N ALA A 93 -0.97 9.67 -0.58
CA ALA A 93 -1.45 8.87 0.56
C ALA A 93 -2.93 9.13 0.86
N ALA A 94 -3.41 10.37 0.71
CA ALA A 94 -4.83 10.69 0.86
C ALA A 94 -5.69 9.96 -0.18
N LEU A 95 -5.19 9.83 -1.41
CA LEU A 95 -5.91 9.19 -2.52
C LEU A 95 -5.97 7.67 -2.35
N GLU A 96 -4.85 7.09 -1.97
CA GLU A 96 -4.69 5.64 -1.78
C GLU A 96 -5.59 5.12 -0.65
N GLN A 97 -5.74 5.89 0.43
CA GLN A 97 -6.52 5.50 1.60
C GLN A 97 -7.99 5.96 1.57
N ALA A 98 -8.37 6.84 0.67
CA ALA A 98 -9.73 7.42 0.60
C ALA A 98 -10.84 6.36 0.52
N TRP A 99 -10.58 5.17 -0.01
CA TRP A 99 -11.57 4.11 -0.16
C TRP A 99 -12.17 3.67 1.19
N MET A 100 -11.38 3.66 2.26
CA MET A 100 -11.80 3.22 3.60
C MET A 100 -12.36 4.35 4.48
N TRP A 101 -12.21 5.63 4.07
CA TRP A 101 -12.60 6.79 4.87
C TRP A 101 -13.99 7.32 4.53
N ASP A 102 -14.64 7.91 5.52
CA ASP A 102 -15.72 8.87 5.29
C ASP A 102 -15.16 10.27 4.98
N GLU A 103 -16.05 11.22 4.66
CA GLU A 103 -15.66 12.59 4.31
C GLU A 103 -14.93 13.31 5.43
N ALA A 104 -15.44 13.15 6.66
CA ALA A 104 -14.85 13.81 7.83
C ALA A 104 -13.42 13.29 8.12
N GLN A 105 -13.19 11.99 7.95
CA GLN A 105 -11.88 11.35 8.08
C GLN A 105 -10.92 11.83 6.99
N PHE A 106 -11.37 11.87 5.74
CA PHE A 106 -10.58 12.37 4.62
C PHE A 106 -10.17 13.83 4.82
N GLU A 107 -11.11 14.71 5.17
CA GLU A 107 -10.80 16.10 5.46
C GLU A 107 -9.90 16.29 6.69
N ALA A 108 -10.09 15.46 7.73
CA ALA A 108 -9.24 15.48 8.92
C ALA A 108 -7.81 15.09 8.55
N PHE A 109 -7.64 14.08 7.69
CA PHE A 109 -6.31 13.68 7.20
C PHE A 109 -5.63 14.84 6.46
N LEU A 110 -6.31 15.50 5.53
CA LEU A 110 -5.74 16.63 4.79
C LEU A 110 -5.36 17.80 5.71
N ARG A 111 -6.19 18.13 6.70
CA ARG A 111 -5.88 19.19 7.67
C ARG A 111 -4.67 18.86 8.55
N ASN A 112 -4.52 17.61 8.93
CA ASN A 112 -3.43 17.16 9.82
C ASN A 112 -2.12 16.92 9.07
N ASN A 113 -2.16 16.75 7.75
CA ASN A 113 -1.02 16.48 6.89
C ASN A 113 -0.94 17.53 5.75
N PRO A 114 -0.74 18.82 6.08
CA PRO A 114 -0.62 19.83 5.04
C PRO A 114 0.64 19.58 4.20
N PRO A 115 0.60 19.87 2.89
CA PRO A 115 1.74 19.65 2.03
C PRO A 115 2.94 20.47 2.46
N THR A 116 4.09 19.82 2.53
CA THR A 116 5.40 20.45 2.80
C THR A 116 5.76 21.46 1.71
N GLN A 117 6.74 22.30 1.96
CA GLN A 117 7.23 23.25 0.95
C GLN A 117 7.72 22.55 -0.32
N ALA A 118 8.40 21.41 -0.20
CA ALA A 118 8.87 20.62 -1.34
C ALA A 118 7.69 20.09 -2.20
N GLN A 119 6.66 19.60 -1.55
CA GLN A 119 5.42 19.16 -2.21
C GLN A 119 4.73 20.32 -2.91
N GLN A 120 4.57 21.46 -2.25
CA GLN A 120 3.94 22.66 -2.82
C GLN A 120 4.68 23.15 -4.08
N VAL A 121 6.02 23.19 -4.05
CA VAL A 121 6.83 23.55 -5.22
C VAL A 121 6.58 22.56 -6.36
N ARG A 122 6.58 21.26 -6.08
CA ARG A 122 6.35 20.23 -7.09
C ARG A 122 4.94 20.31 -7.68
N LEU A 123 3.92 20.47 -6.85
CA LEU A 123 2.54 20.61 -7.29
C LEU A 123 2.33 21.87 -8.14
N SER A 124 2.96 22.98 -7.76
CA SER A 124 2.93 24.22 -8.57
C SER A 124 3.57 24.02 -9.95
N GLU A 125 4.66 23.27 -10.03
CA GLU A 125 5.29 22.91 -11.30
C GLU A 125 4.38 22.04 -12.17
N VAL A 126 3.71 21.04 -11.58
CA VAL A 126 2.71 20.18 -12.26
C VAL A 126 1.59 21.04 -12.84
N ALA A 127 1.00 21.91 -12.00
CA ALA A 127 -0.11 22.79 -12.40
C ALA A 127 0.29 23.68 -13.59
N ALA A 128 1.44 24.35 -13.48
CA ALA A 128 1.92 25.29 -14.52
C ALA A 128 2.27 24.58 -15.84
N ARG A 129 3.07 23.50 -15.79
CA ARG A 129 3.56 22.83 -17.00
C ARG A 129 2.49 22.06 -17.76
N LEU A 130 1.51 21.51 -17.03
CA LEU A 130 0.46 20.71 -17.62
C LEU A 130 -0.85 21.50 -17.82
N ASN A 131 -0.90 22.74 -17.33
CA ASN A 131 -2.07 23.62 -17.36
C ASN A 131 -3.28 22.95 -16.67
N LEU A 132 -3.09 22.53 -15.42
CA LEU A 132 -4.10 21.86 -14.61
C LEU A 132 -4.46 22.69 -13.38
N THR A 133 -5.71 22.58 -12.96
CA THR A 133 -6.23 23.14 -11.71
C THR A 133 -6.56 22.03 -10.74
N PRO A 134 -6.47 22.26 -9.41
CA PRO A 134 -6.87 21.27 -8.40
C PRO A 134 -8.31 20.76 -8.65
N MET A 135 -8.57 19.53 -8.23
CA MET A 135 -9.91 18.96 -8.19
C MET A 135 -10.75 19.73 -7.14
N GLU A 136 -11.93 20.15 -7.48
CA GLU A 136 -12.76 20.99 -6.62
C GLU A 136 -13.34 20.21 -5.43
N HIS A 137 -13.81 18.95 -5.69
CA HIS A 137 -14.39 18.07 -4.67
C HIS A 137 -13.73 16.69 -4.71
N PRO A 138 -12.47 16.54 -4.22
CA PRO A 138 -11.69 15.33 -4.41
C PRO A 138 -12.31 14.09 -3.75
N TRP A 139 -12.87 14.21 -2.53
CA TRP A 139 -13.49 13.08 -1.85
C TRP A 139 -14.75 12.60 -2.56
N ALA A 140 -15.65 13.52 -2.94
CA ALA A 140 -16.87 13.19 -3.66
C ALA A 140 -16.58 12.50 -5.01
N TYR A 141 -15.59 13.03 -5.75
CA TYR A 141 -15.11 12.43 -7.00
C TYR A 141 -14.64 10.98 -6.82
N LEU A 142 -13.78 10.74 -5.81
CA LEU A 142 -13.26 9.40 -5.52
C LEU A 142 -14.38 8.43 -5.15
N LYS A 143 -15.30 8.83 -4.26
CA LYS A 143 -16.41 7.98 -3.82
C LYS A 143 -17.40 7.66 -4.93
N GLU A 144 -17.74 8.64 -5.76
CA GLU A 144 -18.60 8.41 -6.93
C GLU A 144 -17.95 7.44 -7.92
N LEU A 145 -16.64 7.62 -8.19
CA LEU A 145 -15.90 6.73 -9.07
C LEU A 145 -15.87 5.30 -8.52
N GLN A 146 -15.53 5.13 -7.24
CA GLN A 146 -15.44 3.83 -6.58
C GLN A 146 -16.79 3.14 -6.48
N ALA A 147 -17.86 3.87 -6.16
CA ALA A 147 -19.22 3.33 -6.06
C ALA A 147 -19.78 2.89 -7.43
N SER A 148 -19.41 3.59 -8.51
CA SER A 148 -19.87 3.26 -9.87
C SER A 148 -19.00 2.23 -10.58
N PHE A 149 -17.85 1.86 -10.01
CA PHE A 149 -16.90 0.98 -10.65
C PHE A 149 -17.30 -0.50 -10.53
N ASP A 150 -17.22 -1.21 -11.64
CA ASP A 150 -17.48 -2.66 -11.69
C ASP A 150 -16.18 -3.44 -11.41
N TYR A 151 -15.94 -3.75 -10.15
CA TYR A 151 -14.76 -4.50 -9.70
C TYR A 151 -14.70 -5.92 -10.29
N GLY A 152 -15.82 -6.50 -10.68
CA GLY A 152 -15.88 -7.82 -11.31
C GLY A 152 -15.20 -7.89 -12.68
N LYS A 153 -14.90 -6.73 -13.29
CA LYS A 153 -14.14 -6.66 -14.54
C LYS A 153 -12.63 -6.75 -14.38
N ILE A 154 -12.11 -6.57 -13.15
CA ILE A 154 -10.69 -6.73 -12.87
C ILE A 154 -10.35 -8.22 -12.98
N LYS A 155 -9.31 -8.53 -13.75
CA LYS A 155 -8.78 -9.89 -13.88
C LYS A 155 -7.42 -9.96 -13.19
N TYR A 156 -7.21 -11.04 -12.47
CA TYR A 156 -5.95 -11.30 -11.79
C TYR A 156 -5.16 -12.42 -12.46
N THR A 157 -3.91 -12.59 -12.08
CA THR A 157 -3.06 -13.73 -12.45
C THR A 157 -3.39 -14.95 -11.58
N GLU A 158 -2.82 -16.10 -11.90
CA GLU A 158 -3.00 -17.32 -11.08
C GLU A 158 -2.48 -17.11 -9.65
N ASP A 159 -1.39 -16.39 -9.50
CA ASP A 159 -0.79 -16.07 -8.19
C ASP A 159 -1.78 -15.42 -7.20
N TYR A 160 -2.76 -14.67 -7.71
CA TYR A 160 -3.82 -14.08 -6.88
C TYR A 160 -4.70 -15.14 -6.22
N TYR A 161 -4.99 -16.20 -6.94
CA TYR A 161 -5.86 -17.28 -6.46
C TYR A 161 -5.11 -18.34 -5.66
N ASP A 162 -3.78 -18.40 -5.81
CA ASP A 162 -2.89 -19.30 -5.06
C ASP A 162 -2.57 -18.75 -3.65
N VAL A 163 -2.74 -17.45 -3.42
CA VAL A 163 -2.77 -16.90 -2.07
C VAL A 163 -4.01 -17.44 -1.39
N ASP A 164 -3.82 -18.25 -0.37
CA ASP A 164 -4.87 -18.99 0.35
C ASP A 164 -5.90 -18.02 0.93
N MET A 165 -6.88 -17.65 0.09
CA MET A 165 -7.97 -16.70 0.38
C MET A 165 -9.09 -17.37 1.18
N ASN A 166 -8.80 -18.48 1.87
CA ASN A 166 -9.78 -19.18 2.67
C ASN A 166 -9.83 -18.62 4.11
N PRO A 167 -10.69 -17.63 4.41
CA PRO A 167 -10.85 -17.13 5.77
C PRO A 167 -11.61 -18.12 6.68
N ALA A 168 -11.94 -19.32 6.19
CA ALA A 168 -12.80 -20.28 6.87
C ALA A 168 -12.05 -21.50 7.45
N ALA A 169 -10.75 -21.60 7.30
CA ALA A 169 -9.98 -22.48 8.16
C ALA A 169 -9.71 -21.70 9.45
N GLU A 170 -10.42 -22.02 10.54
CA GLU A 170 -9.90 -21.66 11.86
C GLU A 170 -8.41 -22.05 11.87
N PRO A 171 -7.48 -21.12 12.17
CA PRO A 171 -6.09 -21.46 12.21
C PRO A 171 -5.95 -22.56 13.27
N THR A 172 -5.76 -23.80 12.84
CA THR A 172 -5.07 -24.77 13.66
C THR A 172 -3.80 -24.04 14.05
N ALA A 173 -3.67 -23.70 15.34
CA ALA A 173 -2.62 -22.86 15.86
C ALA A 173 -1.32 -23.20 15.13
N PRO A 174 -0.74 -22.29 14.35
CA PRO A 174 0.42 -22.60 13.55
C PRO A 174 1.47 -23.07 14.53
N GLU A 175 2.08 -24.23 14.28
CA GLU A 175 3.34 -24.56 14.92
C GLU A 175 4.33 -23.47 14.47
N TRP A 176 4.47 -22.44 15.29
CA TRP A 176 5.42 -21.37 15.05
C TRP A 176 6.83 -21.94 15.16
N LYS A 177 7.35 -22.41 14.04
CA LYS A 177 8.78 -22.61 13.90
C LYS A 177 9.34 -21.25 13.50
N VAL A 178 9.82 -20.49 14.46
CA VAL A 178 10.55 -19.26 14.20
C VAL A 178 11.87 -19.63 13.54
N TYR A 179 11.90 -19.59 12.22
CA TYR A 179 13.14 -19.62 11.46
C TYR A 179 13.63 -18.18 11.36
N PHE A 180 14.62 -17.82 12.15
CA PHE A 180 15.38 -16.60 11.92
C PHE A 180 16.31 -16.81 10.72
N GLU A 181 15.84 -16.50 9.52
CA GLU A 181 16.69 -16.23 8.35
C GLU A 181 17.14 -14.77 8.42
N GLY A 182 17.93 -14.41 9.36
CA GLY A 182 18.42 -13.06 9.50
C GLY A 182 19.82 -13.07 10.09
N ASN A 183 20.67 -12.25 9.53
CA ASN A 183 22.06 -12.02 9.96
C ASN A 183 22.14 -11.26 11.29
N PHE A 184 21.15 -11.42 12.17
CA PHE A 184 21.09 -10.72 13.47
C PHE A 184 22.29 -11.07 14.36
N TRP A 185 22.96 -12.19 14.09
CA TRP A 185 24.12 -12.68 14.86
C TRP A 185 25.39 -12.86 14.02
N GLY A 186 25.41 -12.36 12.77
CA GLY A 186 26.62 -12.40 11.94
C GLY A 186 26.95 -13.77 11.33
N HIS A 187 26.01 -14.71 11.30
CA HIS A 187 26.18 -16.01 10.67
C HIS A 187 25.11 -16.28 9.61
N SER A 188 25.54 -16.57 8.40
CA SER A 188 24.71 -17.12 7.33
C SER A 188 24.56 -18.63 7.59
N GLY A 189 23.48 -19.04 8.24
CA GLY A 189 23.17 -20.43 8.49
C GLY A 189 21.87 -20.58 9.27
N ARG A 190 21.19 -21.70 9.10
CA ARG A 190 20.04 -22.08 9.89
C ARG A 190 20.50 -22.37 11.33
N ASP A 191 20.58 -21.32 12.15
CA ASP A 191 20.79 -21.50 13.57
C ASP A 191 19.55 -22.18 14.14
N ARG A 192 19.75 -23.31 14.81
CA ARG A 192 18.69 -23.97 15.55
C ARG A 192 18.18 -23.02 16.63
N ALA A 193 16.86 -23.00 16.82
CA ALA A 193 16.28 -22.39 18.01
C ALA A 193 17.07 -22.84 19.24
N GLY A 194 17.42 -21.89 20.12
CA GLY A 194 18.12 -22.21 21.35
C GLY A 194 17.31 -23.14 22.26
N THR A 195 17.83 -23.44 23.43
CA THR A 195 17.07 -24.23 24.39
C THR A 195 15.78 -23.53 24.78
N GLU A 196 14.64 -24.15 24.51
CA GLU A 196 13.32 -23.63 24.85
C GLU A 196 13.11 -23.69 26.38
N ILE A 197 12.69 -22.56 26.95
CA ILE A 197 12.27 -22.44 28.35
C ILE A 197 10.82 -21.99 28.33
N LYS A 198 9.89 -22.91 28.60
CA LYS A 198 8.45 -22.63 28.63
C LYS A 198 8.12 -21.74 29.82
N LEU A 199 7.52 -20.58 29.56
CA LEU A 199 7.11 -19.62 30.58
C LEU A 199 5.60 -19.60 30.79
N ASN A 200 4.83 -19.61 29.72
CA ASN A 200 3.35 -19.50 29.71
C ASN A 200 2.84 -18.34 30.58
N LYS A 201 3.54 -17.21 30.55
CA LYS A 201 3.17 -16.01 31.31
C LYS A 201 2.14 -15.23 30.51
N GLN A 202 1.13 -14.70 31.22
CA GLN A 202 0.07 -13.88 30.65
C GLN A 202 -0.04 -12.59 31.43
N PHE A 203 -0.33 -11.48 30.75
CA PHE A 203 -0.54 -10.18 31.36
C PHE A 203 -1.33 -9.27 30.41
N ASP A 204 -2.03 -8.30 31.00
CA ASP A 204 -2.77 -7.29 30.24
C ASP A 204 -1.94 -6.00 30.22
N TRP A 205 -1.75 -5.44 29.05
CA TRP A 205 -1.05 -4.19 28.84
C TRP A 205 -1.59 -3.43 27.63
N ALA A 206 -1.77 -2.12 27.80
CA ALA A 206 -2.29 -1.22 26.75
C ALA A 206 -3.62 -1.67 26.14
N GLY A 207 -4.51 -2.30 26.94
CA GLY A 207 -5.82 -2.77 26.49
C GLY A 207 -5.81 -4.09 25.72
N HIS A 208 -4.67 -4.76 25.63
CA HIS A 208 -4.49 -6.05 24.97
C HIS A 208 -4.03 -7.13 25.94
N HIS A 209 -4.43 -8.36 25.66
CA HIS A 209 -3.99 -9.53 26.38
C HIS A 209 -2.73 -10.10 25.74
N TRP A 210 -1.63 -10.18 26.52
CA TRP A 210 -0.33 -10.63 26.06
C TRP A 210 0.02 -11.98 26.67
N VAL A 211 0.65 -12.82 25.89
CA VAL A 211 1.15 -14.13 26.31
C VAL A 211 2.62 -14.25 25.92
N ILE A 212 3.44 -14.69 26.86
CA ILE A 212 4.82 -15.12 26.62
C ILE A 212 4.86 -16.64 26.77
N PRO A 213 4.74 -17.42 25.68
CA PRO A 213 4.74 -18.87 25.74
C PRO A 213 6.09 -19.42 26.14
N ALA A 214 7.17 -18.90 25.57
CA ALA A 214 8.51 -19.41 25.81
C ALA A 214 9.58 -18.33 25.64
N VAL A 215 10.77 -18.63 26.21
CA VAL A 215 12.03 -17.92 25.96
C VAL A 215 13.04 -18.94 25.46
N TYR A 216 13.81 -18.57 24.44
CA TYR A 216 14.83 -19.42 23.86
C TYR A 216 16.22 -18.91 24.26
N SER A 217 16.99 -19.74 24.94
CA SER A 217 18.39 -19.46 25.28
C SER A 217 19.28 -19.86 24.12
N CYS A 218 19.85 -18.88 23.44
CA CYS A 218 20.76 -19.07 22.32
C CYS A 218 22.21 -18.78 22.76
N SER A 219 23.16 -19.21 21.94
CA SER A 219 24.61 -19.05 22.25
C SER A 219 25.04 -17.56 22.39
N LYS A 220 24.25 -16.61 21.87
CA LYS A 220 24.56 -15.18 21.86
C LYS A 220 23.48 -14.30 22.45
N GLY A 221 22.45 -14.87 23.08
CA GLY A 221 21.38 -14.07 23.69
C GLY A 221 20.10 -14.86 23.94
N LEU A 222 19.05 -14.13 24.30
CA LEU A 222 17.71 -14.66 24.54
C LEU A 222 16.77 -14.18 23.45
N VAL A 223 15.95 -15.09 22.97
CA VAL A 223 14.79 -14.77 22.10
C VAL A 223 13.53 -14.97 22.91
N VAL A 224 12.62 -14.02 22.87
CA VAL A 224 11.35 -14.06 23.61
C VAL A 224 10.19 -13.97 22.63
N ASP A 225 9.28 -14.93 22.67
CA ASP A 225 8.06 -14.89 21.89
C ASP A 225 7.00 -14.07 22.64
N PHE A 226 6.41 -13.10 21.93
CA PHE A 226 5.27 -12.35 22.42
C PHE A 226 4.08 -12.60 21.49
N CYS A 227 2.97 -13.06 22.05
CA CYS A 227 1.71 -13.21 21.33
C CYS A 227 0.68 -12.23 21.90
N MET A 228 0.00 -11.48 21.02
CA MET A 228 -1.12 -10.63 21.38
C MET A 228 -2.42 -11.33 20.98
N ARG A 229 -3.44 -11.33 21.83
CA ARG A 229 -4.79 -11.85 21.58
C ARG A 229 -5.83 -10.76 21.73
#